data_9b0bc6c33f918779c4be156ddb3209ee
#
_entry.id   9b0bc6c33f918779c4be156ddb3209ee
#
_cell.length_a   1.000
_cell.length_b   1.000
_cell.length_c   1.000
_cell.angle_alpha   90.00
_cell.angle_beta   90.00
_cell.angle_gamma   90.00
#
_symmetry.space_group_name_H-M   'P 1'
#
loop_
_entity.id
_entity.type
_entity.pdbx_description
1 polymer ?
#
loop_
_entity_poly.entity_id
_entity_poly.type
_entity_poly.pdbx_seq_one_letter_code
_entity_poly.pdbx_strand_id
1 'polypeptide(L)'
;MFSYLQKIGKALMVPVAVLPAAAIMLGLGYWIDPTGWGANSQLAAFLIKAGAAVIDNMPILFAVGVAYGISKDKDGAAALAGLVAFEIVTTLLSKGAVAQIMGIDPEQVHAAFGKVNNQFIGILCGVISGELYNKFHKIELPKFLAFFSGKRFVPIITSVVMIIVSFILTYIWPAIFGALVTFGTSIAKLGPIGAGIYGFFNRLLIPVGLHHAVNSVFWFNVAGINDIGRFWGAPEMAYADLPEILQGTYHVGMYQAGFFPIMMFGLLGACLAFVQTSKPENRNKIVSIMVAAGFTSFLTGVTEPIEFAFMFVAPLLYLVHALLTGLALFLAASFNWMAGFSFSGGFIDFFLSLRNPNAHNPFMLIVLGLIFFVIYYFVFLFVIKAFNLKTPGREESEEEKAEAVRINTSNTALAESLATYLGGAENIVEVDNCTTRLRLKVKDSDKIQDSEIKKLVPGLLKPSKEAVQVIIGPHVEFVATELKRILNK
;
A
#
# COMPACT_ATOMS: atom_id res chain seq x y z
N MET A 1 -0.77 -18.68 5.70
CA MET A 1 -0.67 -17.39 6.42
C MET A 1 0.02 -16.32 5.59
N PHE A 2 1.26 -16.53 5.12
CA PHE A 2 2.00 -15.53 4.32
C PHE A 2 1.28 -15.10 3.02
N SER A 3 0.73 -16.03 2.25
CA SER A 3 -0.05 -15.73 1.03
C SER A 3 -1.31 -14.90 1.30
N TYR A 4 -1.91 -15.06 2.46
CA TYR A 4 -3.07 -14.26 2.87
C TYR A 4 -2.68 -12.82 3.20
N LEU A 5 -1.57 -12.61 3.92
CA LEU A 5 -1.03 -11.27 4.16
C LEU A 5 -0.65 -10.55 2.87
N GLN A 6 -0.07 -11.28 1.89
CA GLN A 6 0.17 -10.74 0.56
C GLN A 6 -1.12 -10.32 -0.17
N LYS A 7 -2.21 -11.07 0.01
CA LYS A 7 -3.53 -10.72 -0.54
C LYS A 7 -4.04 -9.42 0.06
N ILE A 8 -3.91 -9.22 1.38
CA ILE A 8 -4.25 -7.97 2.05
C ILE A 8 -3.37 -6.84 1.54
N GLY A 9 -2.04 -7.00 1.48
CA GLY A 9 -1.13 -6.01 0.93
C GLY A 9 -1.49 -5.55 -0.49
N LYS A 10 -1.85 -6.50 -1.37
CA LYS A 10 -2.33 -6.17 -2.72
C LYS A 10 -3.66 -5.40 -2.71
N ALA A 11 -4.58 -5.75 -1.81
CA ALA A 11 -5.88 -5.07 -1.69
C ALA A 11 -5.73 -3.62 -1.20
N LEU A 12 -4.71 -3.34 -0.38
CA LEU A 12 -4.39 -1.99 0.11
C LEU A 12 -3.95 -1.03 -1.01
N MET A 13 -3.46 -1.52 -2.15
CA MET A 13 -3.12 -0.66 -3.29
C MET A 13 -4.34 0.04 -3.90
N VAL A 14 -5.55 -0.52 -3.75
CA VAL A 14 -6.78 0.06 -4.32
C VAL A 14 -7.09 1.43 -3.71
N PRO A 15 -7.23 1.57 -2.38
CA PRO A 15 -7.50 2.88 -1.77
C PRO A 15 -6.31 3.85 -1.88
N VAL A 16 -5.08 3.36 -1.92
CA VAL A 16 -3.88 4.20 -2.03
C VAL A 16 -3.81 4.93 -3.38
N ALA A 17 -4.40 4.38 -4.45
CA ALA A 17 -4.33 4.95 -5.78
C ALA A 17 -4.92 6.37 -5.93
N VAL A 18 -5.79 6.81 -5.02
CA VAL A 18 -6.39 8.16 -5.05
C VAL A 18 -5.55 9.21 -4.30
N LEU A 19 -4.64 8.77 -3.43
CA LEU A 19 -3.90 9.67 -2.53
C LEU A 19 -2.96 10.64 -3.26
N PRO A 20 -2.26 10.28 -4.36
CA PRO A 20 -1.40 11.22 -5.07
C PRO A 20 -2.13 12.47 -5.55
N ALA A 21 -3.36 12.32 -6.08
CA ALA A 21 -4.16 13.46 -6.52
C ALA A 21 -4.54 14.38 -5.35
N ALA A 22 -4.94 13.80 -4.23
CA ALA A 22 -5.27 14.53 -3.01
C ALA A 22 -4.05 15.30 -2.46
N ALA A 23 -2.89 14.66 -2.42
CA ALA A 23 -1.65 15.27 -1.94
C ALA A 23 -1.19 16.43 -2.83
N ILE A 24 -1.30 16.29 -4.16
CA ILE A 24 -0.98 17.38 -5.08
C ILE A 24 -1.89 18.60 -4.81
N MET A 25 -3.19 18.38 -4.61
CA MET A 25 -4.12 19.46 -4.28
C MET A 25 -3.75 20.13 -2.95
N LEU A 26 -3.50 19.36 -1.89
CA LEU A 26 -3.03 19.87 -0.61
C LEU A 26 -1.73 20.65 -0.74
N GLY A 27 -0.72 20.04 -1.35
CA GLY A 27 0.60 20.62 -1.51
C GLY A 27 0.59 21.91 -2.32
N LEU A 28 -0.18 21.97 -3.42
CA LEU A 28 -0.37 23.20 -4.20
C LEU A 28 -1.05 24.29 -3.37
N GLY A 29 -2.08 23.94 -2.60
CA GLY A 29 -2.74 24.90 -1.73
C GLY A 29 -1.79 25.47 -0.68
N TYR A 30 -1.01 24.65 -0.01
CA TYR A 30 0.03 25.09 0.94
C TYR A 30 1.16 25.86 0.25
N TRP A 31 1.52 25.52 -0.98
CA TRP A 31 2.53 26.24 -1.73
C TRP A 31 2.09 27.64 -2.16
N ILE A 32 0.79 27.82 -2.48
CA ILE A 32 0.20 29.11 -2.84
C ILE A 32 0.11 30.01 -1.61
N ASP A 33 -0.31 29.47 -0.46
CA ASP A 33 -0.49 30.21 0.79
C ASP A 33 0.21 29.50 1.97
N PRO A 34 1.55 29.57 2.04
CA PRO A 34 2.34 28.77 2.97
C PRO A 34 2.23 29.24 4.43
N THR A 35 1.74 30.44 4.68
CA THR A 35 1.60 31.03 6.04
C THR A 35 0.15 31.18 6.46
N GLY A 36 -0.79 31.27 5.51
CA GLY A 36 -2.20 31.49 5.79
C GLY A 36 -3.07 30.23 5.75
N TRP A 37 -2.53 29.11 5.22
CA TRP A 37 -3.28 27.83 5.05
C TRP A 37 -4.65 28.03 4.39
N GLY A 38 -4.69 28.88 3.38
CA GLY A 38 -5.90 29.25 2.65
C GLY A 38 -6.62 30.48 3.20
N ALA A 39 -6.19 31.07 4.31
CA ALA A 39 -6.83 32.28 4.84
C ALA A 39 -6.59 33.49 3.93
N ASN A 40 -5.44 33.55 3.24
CA ASN A 40 -5.06 34.67 2.38
C ASN A 40 -5.39 34.42 0.89
N SER A 41 -5.84 33.23 0.51
CA SER A 41 -6.13 32.86 -0.89
C SER A 41 -7.30 31.89 -0.99
N GLN A 42 -8.37 32.31 -1.67
CA GLN A 42 -9.53 31.45 -1.92
C GLN A 42 -9.16 30.19 -2.72
N LEU A 43 -8.25 30.32 -3.71
CA LEU A 43 -7.77 29.17 -4.48
C LEU A 43 -7.00 28.20 -3.60
N ALA A 44 -6.12 28.68 -2.73
CA ALA A 44 -5.41 27.86 -1.77
C ALA A 44 -6.39 27.14 -0.83
N ALA A 45 -7.36 27.86 -0.25
CA ALA A 45 -8.40 27.30 0.59
C ALA A 45 -9.18 26.17 -0.12
N PHE A 46 -9.58 26.42 -1.37
CA PHE A 46 -10.29 25.42 -2.17
C PHE A 46 -9.47 24.15 -2.39
N LEU A 47 -8.21 24.29 -2.80
CA LEU A 47 -7.30 23.15 -3.05
C LEU A 47 -7.01 22.38 -1.76
N ILE A 48 -6.74 23.07 -0.65
CA ILE A 48 -6.52 22.44 0.66
C ILE A 48 -7.76 21.65 1.07
N LYS A 49 -8.96 22.22 0.98
CA LYS A 49 -10.20 21.54 1.36
C LYS A 49 -10.51 20.35 0.45
N ALA A 50 -10.25 20.48 -0.85
CA ALA A 50 -10.44 19.38 -1.80
C ALA A 50 -9.50 18.20 -1.52
N GLY A 51 -8.22 18.45 -1.27
CA GLY A 51 -7.26 17.42 -0.89
C GLY A 51 -7.55 16.81 0.48
N ALA A 52 -7.86 17.65 1.48
CA ALA A 52 -8.22 17.21 2.83
C ALA A 52 -9.45 16.30 2.83
N ALA A 53 -10.44 16.56 1.96
CA ALA A 53 -11.62 15.72 1.84
C ALA A 53 -11.28 14.24 1.54
N VAL A 54 -10.18 13.97 0.89
CA VAL A 54 -9.70 12.60 0.63
C VAL A 54 -8.83 12.09 1.79
N ILE A 55 -7.86 12.89 2.23
CA ILE A 55 -6.88 12.48 3.25
C ILE A 55 -7.55 12.25 4.62
N ASP A 56 -8.46 13.14 5.03
CA ASP A 56 -9.16 13.02 6.32
C ASP A 56 -10.14 11.83 6.34
N ASN A 57 -10.61 11.39 5.16
CA ASN A 57 -11.49 10.25 4.99
C ASN A 57 -10.76 8.95 4.56
N MET A 58 -9.43 8.92 4.67
CA MET A 58 -8.67 7.70 4.37
C MET A 58 -9.19 6.43 5.06
N PRO A 59 -9.57 6.44 6.36
CA PRO A 59 -10.04 5.23 7.02
C PRO A 59 -11.21 4.56 6.30
N ILE A 60 -12.21 5.32 5.86
CA ILE A 60 -13.35 4.80 5.12
C ILE A 60 -12.96 4.33 3.72
N LEU A 61 -12.04 5.05 3.05
CA LEU A 61 -11.51 4.64 1.74
C LEU A 61 -10.78 3.30 1.84
N PHE A 62 -10.06 3.06 2.94
CA PHE A 62 -9.44 1.77 3.21
C PHE A 62 -10.46 0.67 3.45
N ALA A 63 -11.52 0.92 4.21
CA ALA A 63 -12.58 -0.07 4.44
C ALA A 63 -13.24 -0.50 3.12
N VAL A 64 -13.60 0.47 2.29
CA VAL A 64 -14.23 0.25 0.98
C VAL A 64 -13.27 -0.42 -0.01
N GLY A 65 -12.07 0.15 -0.17
CA GLY A 65 -11.09 -0.30 -1.15
C GLY A 65 -10.50 -1.67 -0.84
N VAL A 66 -10.26 -1.98 0.45
CA VAL A 66 -9.77 -3.29 0.88
C VAL A 66 -10.83 -4.37 0.72
N ALA A 67 -12.10 -4.08 1.07
CA ALA A 67 -13.20 -5.02 0.86
C ALA A 67 -13.34 -5.38 -0.63
N TYR A 68 -13.33 -4.37 -1.50
CA TYR A 68 -13.30 -4.54 -2.96
C TYR A 68 -12.06 -5.33 -3.39
N GLY A 69 -10.87 -4.93 -2.93
CA GLY A 69 -9.60 -5.55 -3.28
C GLY A 69 -9.46 -7.01 -2.86
N ILE A 70 -10.11 -7.44 -1.76
CA ILE A 70 -10.13 -8.83 -1.27
C ILE A 70 -11.19 -9.66 -2.00
N SER A 71 -12.29 -9.06 -2.45
CA SER A 71 -13.34 -9.78 -3.15
C SER A 71 -12.81 -10.44 -4.43
N LYS A 72 -13.28 -11.67 -4.72
CA LYS A 72 -12.76 -12.48 -5.83
C LYS A 72 -13.10 -11.89 -7.19
N ASP A 73 -14.30 -11.38 -7.35
CA ASP A 73 -14.85 -10.85 -8.59
C ASP A 73 -14.86 -9.31 -8.68
N LYS A 74 -14.24 -8.63 -7.70
CA LYS A 74 -14.14 -7.16 -7.66
C LYS A 74 -15.50 -6.47 -7.83
N ASP A 75 -16.47 -6.90 -7.04
CA ASP A 75 -17.83 -6.41 -7.11
C ASP A 75 -18.12 -5.24 -6.17
N GLY A 76 -18.99 -4.32 -6.61
CA GLY A 76 -19.39 -3.16 -5.81
C GLY A 76 -20.14 -3.51 -4.51
N ALA A 77 -20.78 -4.67 -4.42
CA ALA A 77 -21.42 -5.11 -3.19
C ALA A 77 -20.40 -5.41 -2.07
N ALA A 78 -19.17 -5.82 -2.40
CA ALA A 78 -18.10 -5.94 -1.44
C ALA A 78 -17.66 -4.57 -0.92
N ALA A 79 -17.54 -3.58 -1.81
CA ALA A 79 -17.23 -2.20 -1.44
C ALA A 79 -18.29 -1.60 -0.50
N LEU A 80 -19.59 -1.80 -0.85
CA LEU A 80 -20.71 -1.37 0.00
C LEU A 80 -20.68 -2.07 1.38
N ALA A 81 -20.37 -3.36 1.42
CA ALA A 81 -20.23 -4.08 2.68
C ALA A 81 -19.09 -3.50 3.54
N GLY A 82 -17.96 -3.11 2.93
CA GLY A 82 -16.87 -2.42 3.61
C GLY A 82 -17.28 -1.08 4.20
N LEU A 83 -18.05 -0.29 3.45
CA LEU A 83 -18.62 0.97 3.94
C LEU A 83 -19.52 0.74 5.15
N VAL A 84 -20.50 -0.17 5.01
CA VAL A 84 -21.44 -0.51 6.10
C VAL A 84 -20.72 -0.99 7.35
N ALA A 85 -19.69 -1.83 7.17
CA ALA A 85 -18.86 -2.32 8.27
C ALA A 85 -18.19 -1.17 9.04
N PHE A 86 -17.60 -0.24 8.31
CA PHE A 86 -16.89 0.89 8.90
C PHE A 86 -17.83 1.83 9.65
N GLU A 87 -18.97 2.16 9.07
CA GLU A 87 -19.99 3.01 9.70
C GLU A 87 -20.55 2.37 11.00
N ILE A 88 -20.81 1.06 11.00
CA ILE A 88 -21.26 0.35 12.21
C ILE A 88 -20.21 0.43 13.31
N VAL A 89 -18.94 0.11 13.01
CA VAL A 89 -17.88 0.10 14.03
C VAL A 89 -17.62 1.50 14.56
N THR A 90 -17.49 2.50 13.71
CA THR A 90 -17.18 3.86 14.13
C THR A 90 -18.33 4.51 14.90
N THR A 91 -19.57 4.16 14.55
CA THR A 91 -20.76 4.63 15.29
C THR A 91 -20.87 3.97 16.64
N LEU A 92 -20.84 2.63 16.72
CA LEU A 92 -21.00 1.90 17.98
C LEU A 92 -19.85 2.10 18.95
N LEU A 93 -18.63 2.34 18.46
CA LEU A 93 -17.45 2.61 19.28
C LEU A 93 -17.16 4.11 19.44
N SER A 94 -18.06 5.01 19.02
CA SER A 94 -17.93 6.42 19.32
C SER A 94 -18.03 6.68 20.84
N LYS A 95 -17.34 7.72 21.33
CA LYS A 95 -17.41 8.06 22.78
C LYS A 95 -18.84 8.17 23.30
N GLY A 96 -19.73 8.81 22.53
CA GLY A 96 -21.13 8.98 22.91
C GLY A 96 -21.90 7.66 22.99
N ALA A 97 -21.73 6.79 21.97
CA ALA A 97 -22.40 5.49 21.96
C ALA A 97 -21.88 4.58 23.08
N VAL A 98 -20.56 4.53 23.30
CA VAL A 98 -19.96 3.74 24.39
C VAL A 98 -20.42 4.23 25.77
N ALA A 99 -20.46 5.56 25.98
CA ALA A 99 -21.01 6.13 27.21
C ALA A 99 -22.45 5.66 27.46
N GLN A 100 -23.29 5.74 26.44
CA GLN A 100 -24.70 5.31 26.52
C GLN A 100 -24.84 3.79 26.74
N ILE A 101 -24.07 2.97 26.03
CA ILE A 101 -24.11 1.50 26.12
C ILE A 101 -23.61 1.03 27.50
N MET A 102 -22.57 1.65 28.03
CA MET A 102 -21.98 1.30 29.33
C MET A 102 -22.67 1.98 30.52
N GLY A 103 -23.53 2.98 30.28
CA GLY A 103 -24.20 3.75 31.34
C GLY A 103 -23.23 4.59 32.18
N ILE A 104 -22.17 5.13 31.57
CA ILE A 104 -21.13 5.96 32.20
C ILE A 104 -21.12 7.36 31.62
N ASP A 105 -20.49 8.30 32.34
CA ASP A 105 -20.30 9.66 31.83
C ASP A 105 -19.38 9.66 30.60
N PRO A 106 -19.67 10.43 29.53
CA PRO A 106 -18.78 10.57 28.36
C PRO A 106 -17.34 10.96 28.71
N GLU A 107 -17.12 11.67 29.81
CA GLU A 107 -15.76 12.04 30.25
C GLU A 107 -15.01 10.85 30.86
N GLN A 108 -15.69 9.83 31.33
CA GLN A 108 -15.10 8.60 31.87
C GLN A 108 -14.79 7.57 30.78
N VAL A 109 -15.26 7.79 29.54
CA VAL A 109 -15.00 6.88 28.42
C VAL A 109 -13.53 6.93 28.05
N HIS A 110 -12.91 5.75 27.93
CA HIS A 110 -11.48 5.62 27.59
C HIS A 110 -11.13 6.38 26.31
N ALA A 111 -9.99 7.08 26.29
CA ALA A 111 -9.54 7.93 25.19
C ALA A 111 -9.46 7.20 23.83
N ALA A 112 -9.24 5.88 23.84
CA ALA A 112 -9.22 5.02 22.66
C ALA A 112 -10.47 5.16 21.78
N PHE A 113 -11.64 5.36 22.38
CA PHE A 113 -12.91 5.49 21.67
C PHE A 113 -13.06 6.83 20.93
N GLY A 114 -12.26 7.83 21.27
CA GLY A 114 -12.11 9.05 20.47
C GLY A 114 -11.21 8.89 19.23
N LYS A 115 -10.56 7.74 19.06
CA LYS A 115 -9.59 7.46 18.00
C LYS A 115 -9.95 6.20 17.18
N VAL A 116 -11.23 5.86 17.12
CA VAL A 116 -11.73 4.70 16.36
C VAL A 116 -11.72 4.97 14.85
N ASN A 117 -11.95 6.21 14.44
CA ASN A 117 -11.84 6.60 13.03
C ASN A 117 -10.35 6.68 12.62
N ASN A 118 -9.77 5.55 12.28
CA ASN A 118 -8.37 5.42 11.86
C ASN A 118 -8.19 4.30 10.81
N GLN A 119 -7.03 4.31 10.14
CA GLN A 119 -6.74 3.39 9.04
C GLN A 119 -6.72 1.91 9.49
N PHE A 120 -6.29 1.61 10.72
CA PHE A 120 -6.29 0.24 11.25
C PHE A 120 -7.71 -0.33 11.31
N ILE A 121 -8.66 0.42 11.83
CA ILE A 121 -10.09 0.04 11.87
C ILE A 121 -10.64 -0.07 10.44
N GLY A 122 -10.28 0.86 9.54
CA GLY A 122 -10.67 0.79 8.13
C GLY A 122 -10.20 -0.50 7.46
N ILE A 123 -8.94 -0.86 7.63
CA ILE A 123 -8.38 -2.12 7.09
C ILE A 123 -9.08 -3.34 7.70
N LEU A 124 -9.30 -3.37 9.01
CA LEU A 124 -9.99 -4.46 9.70
C LEU A 124 -11.40 -4.66 9.13
N CYS A 125 -12.18 -3.59 9.00
CA CYS A 125 -13.52 -3.62 8.41
C CYS A 125 -13.50 -4.11 6.96
N GLY A 126 -12.54 -3.63 6.17
CA GLY A 126 -12.37 -4.04 4.77
C GLY A 126 -12.03 -5.52 4.61
N VAL A 127 -11.11 -6.03 5.45
CA VAL A 127 -10.73 -7.45 5.45
C VAL A 127 -11.92 -8.36 5.80
N ILE A 128 -12.61 -8.05 6.90
CA ILE A 128 -13.77 -8.84 7.33
C ILE A 128 -14.86 -8.83 6.26
N SER A 129 -15.20 -7.66 5.73
CA SER A 129 -16.25 -7.52 4.71
C SER A 129 -15.91 -8.22 3.41
N GLY A 130 -14.66 -8.13 2.95
CA GLY A 130 -14.20 -8.82 1.75
C GLY A 130 -14.26 -10.35 1.88
N GLU A 131 -13.92 -10.89 3.05
CA GLU A 131 -14.04 -12.34 3.29
C GLU A 131 -15.50 -12.77 3.46
N LEU A 132 -16.35 -11.97 4.11
CA LEU A 132 -17.80 -12.23 4.16
C LEU A 132 -18.40 -12.22 2.75
N TYR A 133 -17.99 -11.27 1.89
CA TYR A 133 -18.40 -11.25 0.50
C TYR A 133 -18.01 -12.57 -0.20
N ASN A 134 -16.76 -12.98 -0.12
CA ASN A 134 -16.26 -14.20 -0.75
C ASN A 134 -17.01 -15.45 -0.31
N LYS A 135 -17.52 -15.46 0.94
CA LYS A 135 -18.25 -16.60 1.50
C LYS A 135 -19.74 -16.59 1.17
N PHE A 136 -20.39 -15.41 1.12
CA PHE A 136 -21.84 -15.32 1.14
C PHE A 136 -22.48 -14.80 -0.16
N HIS A 137 -21.72 -14.29 -1.14
CA HIS A 137 -22.25 -13.65 -2.35
C HIS A 137 -23.03 -14.59 -3.29
N LYS A 138 -22.97 -15.90 -3.09
CA LYS A 138 -23.69 -16.91 -3.88
C LYS A 138 -24.82 -17.62 -3.12
N ILE A 139 -25.11 -17.21 -1.88
CA ILE A 139 -26.13 -17.87 -1.07
C ILE A 139 -27.53 -17.52 -1.59
N GLU A 140 -28.34 -18.56 -1.83
CA GLU A 140 -29.76 -18.43 -2.12
C GLU A 140 -30.57 -18.58 -0.81
N LEU A 141 -31.38 -17.57 -0.53
CA LEU A 141 -32.29 -17.56 0.62
C LEU A 141 -33.66 -18.21 0.23
N PRO A 142 -34.45 -18.63 1.20
CA PRO A 142 -35.80 -19.12 0.95
C PRO A 142 -36.63 -18.15 0.09
N LYS A 143 -37.62 -18.67 -0.67
CA LYS A 143 -38.40 -17.89 -1.68
C LYS A 143 -38.94 -16.56 -1.15
N PHE A 144 -39.40 -16.49 0.08
CA PHE A 144 -39.93 -15.26 0.71
C PHE A 144 -38.84 -14.20 1.01
N LEU A 145 -37.57 -14.59 1.06
CA LEU A 145 -36.42 -13.71 1.21
C LEU A 145 -35.56 -13.62 -0.06
N ALA A 146 -36.01 -14.18 -1.17
CA ALA A 146 -35.22 -14.29 -2.40
C ALA A 146 -34.70 -12.94 -2.90
N PHE A 147 -35.39 -11.84 -2.64
CA PHE A 147 -34.93 -10.48 -2.96
C PHE A 147 -33.57 -10.14 -2.33
N PHE A 148 -33.30 -10.67 -1.14
CA PHE A 148 -32.06 -10.45 -0.40
C PHE A 148 -30.96 -11.49 -0.71
N SER A 149 -31.20 -12.42 -1.63
CA SER A 149 -30.23 -13.47 -2.00
C SER A 149 -28.98 -12.93 -2.70
N GLY A 150 -27.93 -13.74 -2.69
CA GLY A 150 -26.70 -13.48 -3.42
C GLY A 150 -25.94 -12.25 -2.89
N LYS A 151 -25.49 -11.38 -3.81
CA LYS A 151 -24.68 -10.19 -3.47
C LYS A 151 -25.42 -9.21 -2.55
N ARG A 152 -26.75 -9.15 -2.59
CA ARG A 152 -27.55 -8.29 -1.70
C ARG A 152 -27.55 -8.76 -0.25
N PHE A 153 -27.32 -10.04 -0.01
CA PHE A 153 -27.20 -10.61 1.33
C PHE A 153 -25.94 -10.18 2.05
N VAL A 154 -24.89 -9.86 1.31
CA VAL A 154 -23.56 -9.58 1.88
C VAL A 154 -23.56 -8.35 2.81
N PRO A 155 -24.07 -7.17 2.45
CA PRO A 155 -24.14 -6.04 3.39
C PRO A 155 -24.98 -6.36 4.64
N ILE A 156 -26.02 -7.17 4.51
CA ILE A 156 -26.90 -7.57 5.63
C ILE A 156 -26.14 -8.44 6.63
N ILE A 157 -25.50 -9.53 6.15
CA ILE A 157 -24.72 -10.41 7.04
C ILE A 157 -23.49 -9.68 7.61
N THR A 158 -22.91 -8.77 6.84
CA THR A 158 -21.81 -7.91 7.32
C THR A 158 -22.27 -7.05 8.46
N SER A 159 -23.47 -6.44 8.39
CA SER A 159 -24.01 -5.65 9.49
C SER A 159 -24.13 -6.47 10.77
N VAL A 160 -24.68 -7.67 10.69
CA VAL A 160 -24.83 -8.56 11.87
C VAL A 160 -23.47 -8.94 12.46
N VAL A 161 -22.52 -9.34 11.61
CA VAL A 161 -21.17 -9.71 12.05
C VAL A 161 -20.46 -8.51 12.68
N MET A 162 -20.59 -7.32 12.09
CA MET A 162 -19.89 -6.12 12.58
C MET A 162 -20.46 -5.58 13.87
N ILE A 163 -21.75 -5.82 14.18
CA ILE A 163 -22.31 -5.56 15.52
C ILE A 163 -21.59 -6.45 16.56
N ILE A 164 -21.40 -7.74 16.26
CA ILE A 164 -20.67 -8.67 17.14
C ILE A 164 -19.21 -8.24 17.28
N VAL A 165 -18.55 -7.89 16.17
CA VAL A 165 -17.17 -7.40 16.16
C VAL A 165 -17.05 -6.12 16.98
N SER A 166 -17.99 -5.17 16.85
CA SER A 166 -18.00 -3.94 17.64
C SER A 166 -18.13 -4.21 19.13
N PHE A 167 -19.01 -5.16 19.51
CA PHE A 167 -19.12 -5.59 20.89
C PHE A 167 -17.80 -6.15 21.44
N ILE A 168 -17.13 -7.00 20.69
CA ILE A 168 -15.80 -7.52 21.06
C ILE A 168 -14.76 -6.39 21.14
N LEU A 169 -14.75 -5.48 20.17
CA LEU A 169 -13.83 -4.34 20.14
C LEU A 169 -14.06 -3.37 21.32
N THR A 170 -15.26 -3.28 21.86
CA THR A 170 -15.52 -2.47 23.07
C THR A 170 -14.58 -2.84 24.22
N TYR A 171 -14.21 -4.09 24.35
CA TYR A 171 -13.30 -4.59 25.40
C TYR A 171 -11.84 -4.69 24.95
N ILE A 172 -11.58 -4.98 23.67
CA ILE A 172 -10.23 -5.25 23.16
C ILE A 172 -9.56 -3.98 22.62
N TRP A 173 -10.34 -3.05 22.04
CA TRP A 173 -9.79 -1.85 21.41
C TRP A 173 -8.97 -0.97 22.36
N PRO A 174 -9.36 -0.71 23.62
CA PRO A 174 -8.51 0.04 24.55
C PRO A 174 -7.13 -0.56 24.75
N ALA A 175 -7.03 -1.89 24.81
CA ALA A 175 -5.74 -2.59 24.95
C ALA A 175 -4.89 -2.49 23.68
N ILE A 176 -5.50 -2.69 22.49
CA ILE A 176 -4.80 -2.53 21.20
C ILE A 176 -4.32 -1.09 21.03
N PHE A 177 -5.19 -0.13 21.30
CA PHE A 177 -4.84 1.29 21.21
C PHE A 177 -3.71 1.65 22.20
N GLY A 178 -3.81 1.20 23.44
CA GLY A 178 -2.77 1.39 24.46
C GLY A 178 -1.43 0.81 24.03
N ALA A 179 -1.42 -0.38 23.44
CA ALA A 179 -0.21 -0.99 22.89
C ALA A 179 0.39 -0.19 21.73
N LEU A 180 -0.44 0.29 20.79
CA LEU A 180 -0.01 1.13 19.68
C LEU A 180 0.57 2.47 20.15
N VAL A 181 -0.10 3.13 21.11
CA VAL A 181 0.38 4.39 21.70
C VAL A 181 1.68 4.17 22.46
N THR A 182 1.76 3.13 23.30
CA THR A 182 2.97 2.81 24.06
C THR A 182 4.15 2.49 23.14
N PHE A 183 3.91 1.71 22.08
CA PHE A 183 4.92 1.42 21.06
C PHE A 183 5.40 2.70 20.39
N GLY A 184 4.47 3.53 19.87
CA GLY A 184 4.81 4.78 19.19
C GLY A 184 5.56 5.76 20.09
N THR A 185 5.06 6.01 21.29
CA THR A 185 5.69 6.95 22.23
C THR A 185 7.03 6.43 22.76
N SER A 186 7.17 5.12 22.98
CA SER A 186 8.47 4.53 23.38
C SER A 186 9.55 4.69 22.32
N ILE A 187 9.19 4.52 21.04
CA ILE A 187 10.11 4.77 19.93
C ILE A 187 10.36 6.27 19.77
N ALA A 188 9.33 7.08 19.85
CA ALA A 188 9.42 8.52 19.63
C ALA A 188 10.32 9.24 20.69
N LYS A 189 10.34 8.75 21.93
CA LYS A 189 11.28 9.20 22.98
C LYS A 189 12.75 9.13 22.58
N LEU A 190 13.10 8.22 21.68
CA LEU A 190 14.47 8.03 21.23
C LEU A 190 14.92 9.11 20.22
N GLY A 191 14.05 10.07 19.90
CA GLY A 191 14.35 11.15 18.97
C GLY A 191 14.81 10.62 17.60
N PRO A 192 15.98 11.06 17.10
CA PRO A 192 16.49 10.61 15.80
C PRO A 192 16.65 9.10 15.66
N ILE A 193 17.06 8.40 16.72
CA ILE A 193 17.14 6.93 16.74
C ILE A 193 15.74 6.34 16.53
N GLY A 194 14.73 6.93 17.17
CA GLY A 194 13.34 6.51 16.99
C GLY A 194 12.85 6.69 15.56
N ALA A 195 13.23 7.78 14.90
CA ALA A 195 12.93 7.97 13.48
C ALA A 195 13.57 6.86 12.61
N GLY A 196 14.82 6.48 12.91
CA GLY A 196 15.50 5.37 12.26
C GLY A 196 14.80 4.02 12.46
N ILE A 197 14.41 3.70 13.69
CA ILE A 197 13.68 2.49 14.05
C ILE A 197 12.32 2.46 13.32
N TYR A 198 11.60 3.57 13.31
CA TYR A 198 10.33 3.70 12.57
C TYR A 198 10.54 3.44 11.07
N GLY A 199 11.53 4.07 10.44
CA GLY A 199 11.79 3.89 9.01
C GLY A 199 12.15 2.44 8.66
N PHE A 200 12.92 1.77 9.51
CA PHE A 200 13.22 0.34 9.36
C PHE A 200 11.96 -0.52 9.40
N PHE A 201 11.13 -0.40 10.44
CA PHE A 201 9.92 -1.18 10.55
C PHE A 201 8.88 -0.82 9.50
N ASN A 202 8.79 0.45 9.11
CA ASN A 202 7.92 0.88 8.01
C ASN A 202 8.19 0.05 6.75
N ARG A 203 9.45 -0.07 6.33
CA ARG A 203 9.81 -0.87 5.15
C ARG A 203 9.63 -2.36 5.39
N LEU A 204 10.07 -2.88 6.53
CA LEU A 204 9.97 -4.30 6.85
C LEU A 204 8.53 -4.82 6.83
N LEU A 205 7.54 -3.97 7.10
CA LEU A 205 6.13 -4.32 7.17
C LEU A 205 5.37 -4.14 5.84
N ILE A 206 5.97 -3.56 4.79
CA ILE A 206 5.32 -3.42 3.47
C ILE A 206 4.89 -4.76 2.88
N PRO A 207 5.69 -5.85 2.91
CA PRO A 207 5.30 -7.13 2.32
C PRO A 207 3.99 -7.71 2.87
N VAL A 208 3.63 -7.32 4.10
CA VAL A 208 2.41 -7.76 4.79
C VAL A 208 1.35 -6.66 4.89
N GLY A 209 1.62 -5.46 4.37
CA GLY A 209 0.69 -4.32 4.37
C GLY A 209 0.53 -3.62 5.73
N LEU A 210 1.24 -4.06 6.78
CA LEU A 210 1.09 -3.51 8.14
C LEU A 210 1.81 -2.18 8.35
N HIS A 211 2.61 -1.69 7.38
CA HIS A 211 3.23 -0.38 7.44
C HIS A 211 2.20 0.76 7.60
N HIS A 212 0.99 0.62 7.05
CA HIS A 212 -0.08 1.60 7.25
C HIS A 212 -0.54 1.70 8.71
N ALA A 213 -0.51 0.58 9.46
CA ALA A 213 -0.82 0.61 10.90
C ALA A 213 0.25 1.37 11.67
N VAL A 214 1.52 1.20 11.33
CA VAL A 214 2.63 1.95 11.93
C VAL A 214 2.57 3.44 11.51
N ASN A 215 2.26 3.74 10.25
CA ASN A 215 2.07 5.11 9.78
C ASN A 215 0.95 5.84 10.54
N SER A 216 -0.12 5.13 10.92
CA SER A 216 -1.21 5.74 11.70
C SER A 216 -0.75 6.29 13.06
N VAL A 217 0.32 5.72 13.61
CA VAL A 217 0.92 6.15 14.89
C VAL A 217 1.79 7.39 14.73
N PHE A 218 2.65 7.41 13.70
CA PHE A 218 3.66 8.47 13.53
C PHE A 218 3.19 9.62 12.63
N TRP A 219 2.57 9.31 11.49
CA TRP A 219 2.14 10.33 10.53
C TRP A 219 0.81 10.96 10.90
N PHE A 220 -0.10 10.17 11.52
CA PHE A 220 -1.44 10.62 11.89
C PHE A 220 -1.59 10.75 13.41
N ASN A 221 -2.76 11.12 13.86
CA ASN A 221 -3.00 11.51 15.25
C ASN A 221 -3.49 10.35 16.17
N VAL A 222 -3.04 9.12 15.93
CA VAL A 222 -3.41 7.98 16.81
C VAL A 222 -2.71 8.09 18.16
N ALA A 223 -1.40 8.36 18.16
CA ALA A 223 -0.59 8.50 19.38
C ALA A 223 -0.29 9.96 19.77
N GLY A 224 -0.95 10.94 19.16
CA GLY A 224 -0.70 12.36 19.41
C GLY A 224 0.53 12.93 18.69
N ILE A 225 1.25 12.12 17.87
CA ILE A 225 2.44 12.57 17.14
C ILE A 225 2.04 13.45 15.95
N ASN A 226 1.19 12.92 15.05
CA ASN A 226 0.61 13.62 13.91
C ASN A 226 1.63 14.42 13.07
N ASP A 227 2.74 13.77 12.69
CA ASP A 227 3.90 14.44 12.09
C ASP A 227 3.55 15.14 10.75
N ILE A 228 2.69 14.54 9.91
CA ILE A 228 2.21 15.18 8.67
C ILE A 228 1.40 16.42 8.98
N GLY A 229 0.39 16.31 9.87
CA GLY A 229 -0.45 17.45 10.23
C GLY A 229 0.33 18.60 10.87
N ARG A 230 1.34 18.28 11.69
CA ARG A 230 2.23 19.28 12.30
C ARG A 230 3.15 19.93 11.28
N PHE A 231 3.70 19.19 10.36
CA PHE A 231 4.57 19.73 9.32
C PHE A 231 3.81 20.72 8.41
N TRP A 232 2.60 20.37 8.00
CA TRP A 232 1.77 21.22 7.14
C TRP A 232 0.91 22.23 7.92
N GLY A 233 0.96 22.23 9.24
CA GLY A 233 0.26 23.17 10.11
C GLY A 233 1.02 24.50 10.33
N ALA A 234 0.36 25.42 11.04
CA ALA A 234 0.97 26.68 11.44
C ALA A 234 2.19 26.44 12.34
N PRO A 235 3.28 27.22 12.23
CA PRO A 235 4.47 27.05 13.08
C PRO A 235 4.15 27.04 14.57
N GLU A 236 3.21 27.86 15.01
CA GLU A 236 2.76 27.96 16.40
C GLU A 236 2.05 26.66 16.86
N MET A 237 1.40 25.96 15.92
CA MET A 237 0.70 24.69 16.17
C MET A 237 1.62 23.48 15.98
N ALA A 238 2.78 23.65 15.38
CA ALA A 238 3.70 22.56 15.07
C ALA A 238 4.10 21.76 16.33
N TYR A 239 4.22 22.45 17.46
CA TYR A 239 4.55 21.86 18.76
C TYR A 239 3.40 21.97 19.78
N ALA A 240 2.24 22.55 19.41
CA ALA A 240 1.09 22.65 20.28
C ALA A 240 0.57 21.23 20.60
N ASP A 241 0.10 21.03 21.84
CA ASP A 241 -0.44 19.76 22.33
C ASP A 241 0.49 18.53 22.09
N LEU A 242 1.80 18.80 21.94
CA LEU A 242 2.77 17.73 21.83
C LEU A 242 2.83 16.94 23.15
N PRO A 243 2.74 15.60 23.13
CA PRO A 243 2.92 14.80 24.33
C PRO A 243 4.21 15.20 25.04
N GLU A 244 4.13 15.43 26.37
CA GLU A 244 5.28 15.88 27.21
C GLU A 244 6.52 15.04 26.98
N ILE A 245 6.31 13.75 26.76
CA ILE A 245 7.36 12.74 26.50
C ILE A 245 8.17 12.99 25.21
N LEU A 246 7.69 13.82 24.29
CA LEU A 246 8.32 14.15 23.02
C LEU A 246 8.98 15.54 23.04
N GLN A 247 8.71 16.32 24.09
CA GLN A 247 9.30 17.64 24.22
C GLN A 247 10.83 17.56 24.28
N GLY A 248 11.49 18.35 23.42
CA GLY A 248 12.95 18.43 23.34
C GLY A 248 13.63 17.35 22.48
N THR A 249 12.92 16.31 22.04
CA THR A 249 13.47 15.24 21.18
C THR A 249 12.81 15.15 19.81
N TYR A 250 11.62 15.70 19.66
CA TYR A 250 10.85 15.70 18.45
C TYR A 250 11.17 16.93 17.59
N HIS A 251 11.41 16.68 16.31
CA HIS A 251 11.50 17.71 15.29
C HIS A 251 10.39 17.47 14.25
N VAL A 252 9.64 18.51 13.93
CA VAL A 252 8.53 18.42 12.96
C VAL A 252 9.05 17.95 11.60
N GLY A 253 8.44 16.89 11.05
CA GLY A 253 8.87 16.29 9.79
C GLY A 253 9.90 15.15 9.94
N MET A 254 10.36 14.84 11.17
CA MET A 254 11.41 13.83 11.37
C MET A 254 11.00 12.41 10.97
N TYR A 255 9.70 12.12 10.94
CA TYR A 255 9.16 10.84 10.48
C TYR A 255 8.84 10.82 8.98
N GLN A 256 9.19 11.87 8.26
CA GLN A 256 8.94 12.04 6.82
C GLN A 256 10.24 12.27 6.06
N ALA A 257 11.09 13.18 6.54
CA ALA A 257 12.21 13.76 5.79
C ALA A 257 13.18 12.71 5.21
N GLY A 258 13.52 11.68 5.97
CA GLY A 258 14.47 10.65 5.52
C GLY A 258 13.94 9.71 4.44
N PHE A 259 12.65 9.74 4.10
CA PHE A 259 12.12 9.00 2.97
C PHE A 259 12.49 9.63 1.63
N PHE A 260 12.62 10.96 1.53
CA PHE A 260 13.02 11.64 0.30
C PHE A 260 14.34 11.13 -0.28
N PRO A 261 15.44 11.05 0.49
CA PRO A 261 16.70 10.48 0.02
C PRO A 261 16.58 9.07 -0.56
N ILE A 262 15.72 8.25 0.03
CA ILE A 262 15.54 6.85 -0.38
C ILE A 262 14.68 6.74 -1.62
N MET A 263 13.51 7.37 -1.62
CA MET A 263 12.52 7.24 -2.67
C MET A 263 12.94 7.97 -3.96
N MET A 264 13.59 9.12 -3.82
CA MET A 264 14.06 9.90 -4.97
C MET A 264 15.40 9.41 -5.53
N PHE A 265 16.28 8.88 -4.70
CA PHE A 265 17.66 8.61 -5.11
C PHE A 265 18.12 7.19 -4.78
N GLY A 266 17.98 6.72 -3.55
CA GLY A 266 18.46 5.41 -3.13
C GLY A 266 17.95 4.27 -4.00
N LEU A 267 16.63 4.24 -4.23
CA LEU A 267 16.01 3.21 -5.08
C LEU A 267 16.43 3.31 -6.55
N LEU A 268 16.80 4.49 -7.06
CA LEU A 268 17.40 4.60 -8.40
C LEU A 268 18.77 3.91 -8.45
N GLY A 269 19.55 4.00 -7.37
CA GLY A 269 20.79 3.25 -7.22
C GLY A 269 20.57 1.73 -7.24
N ALA A 270 19.51 1.27 -6.55
CA ALA A 270 19.08 -0.13 -6.57
C ALA A 270 18.66 -0.56 -8.00
N CYS A 271 17.86 0.26 -8.70
CA CYS A 271 17.47 -0.01 -10.09
C CYS A 271 18.71 -0.18 -11.00
N LEU A 272 19.70 0.68 -10.85
CA LEU A 272 20.95 0.59 -11.63
C LEU A 272 21.71 -0.71 -11.30
N ALA A 273 21.76 -1.13 -10.04
CA ALA A 273 22.34 -2.40 -9.62
C ALA A 273 21.62 -3.61 -10.24
N PHE A 274 20.27 -3.59 -10.29
CA PHE A 274 19.49 -4.64 -10.98
C PHE A 274 19.79 -4.70 -12.47
N VAL A 275 19.84 -3.57 -13.15
CA VAL A 275 20.20 -3.50 -14.58
C VAL A 275 21.59 -4.07 -14.81
N GLN A 276 22.57 -3.68 -14.00
CA GLN A 276 23.96 -4.13 -14.18
C GLN A 276 24.17 -5.61 -13.87
N THR A 277 23.42 -6.16 -12.92
CA THR A 277 23.52 -7.57 -12.53
C THR A 277 22.64 -8.48 -13.36
N SER A 278 21.73 -7.94 -14.18
CA SER A 278 20.87 -8.72 -15.07
C SER A 278 21.69 -9.45 -16.15
N LYS A 279 21.18 -10.60 -16.61
CA LYS A 279 21.75 -11.31 -17.75
C LYS A 279 21.68 -10.43 -19.01
N PRO A 280 22.66 -10.53 -19.93
CA PRO A 280 22.66 -9.72 -21.16
C PRO A 280 21.36 -9.79 -21.94
N GLU A 281 20.75 -10.97 -22.02
CA GLU A 281 19.52 -11.27 -22.73
C GLU A 281 18.32 -10.50 -22.17
N ASN A 282 18.26 -10.34 -20.84
CA ASN A 282 17.16 -9.68 -20.14
C ASN A 282 17.38 -8.17 -19.93
N ARG A 283 18.58 -7.67 -20.22
CA ARG A 283 18.99 -6.31 -19.83
C ARG A 283 18.07 -5.23 -20.37
N ASN A 284 17.70 -5.27 -21.65
CA ASN A 284 16.85 -4.25 -22.27
C ASN A 284 15.45 -4.20 -21.61
N LYS A 285 14.89 -5.36 -21.30
CA LYS A 285 13.60 -5.47 -20.59
C LYS A 285 13.69 -4.90 -19.18
N ILE A 286 14.75 -5.28 -18.45
CA ILE A 286 14.97 -4.78 -17.08
C ILE A 286 15.22 -3.29 -17.06
N VAL A 287 15.97 -2.72 -18.03
CA VAL A 287 16.14 -1.27 -18.18
C VAL A 287 14.78 -0.59 -18.29
N SER A 288 13.91 -1.05 -19.20
CA SER A 288 12.58 -0.43 -19.40
C SER A 288 11.73 -0.45 -18.14
N ILE A 289 11.71 -1.59 -17.42
CA ILE A 289 10.95 -1.74 -16.17
C ILE A 289 11.53 -0.84 -15.07
N MET A 290 12.85 -0.86 -14.88
CA MET A 290 13.51 -0.11 -13.81
C MET A 290 13.49 1.39 -14.06
N VAL A 291 13.56 1.85 -15.31
CA VAL A 291 13.42 3.27 -15.65
C VAL A 291 12.00 3.75 -15.36
N ALA A 292 10.97 3.00 -15.75
CA ALA A 292 9.58 3.38 -15.48
C ALA A 292 9.29 3.38 -13.96
N ALA A 293 9.68 2.33 -13.24
CA ALA A 293 9.49 2.22 -11.81
C ALA A 293 10.32 3.25 -11.03
N GLY A 294 11.57 3.49 -11.45
CA GLY A 294 12.45 4.50 -10.87
C GLY A 294 11.92 5.92 -11.07
N PHE A 295 11.41 6.23 -12.26
CA PHE A 295 10.77 7.53 -12.53
C PHE A 295 9.54 7.75 -11.65
N THR A 296 8.70 6.73 -11.49
CA THR A 296 7.53 6.78 -10.60
C THR A 296 7.97 7.03 -9.16
N SER A 297 8.96 6.29 -8.65
CA SER A 297 9.50 6.47 -7.30
C SER A 297 10.08 7.88 -7.12
N PHE A 298 10.90 8.36 -8.05
CA PHE A 298 11.47 9.71 -8.00
C PHE A 298 10.39 10.80 -7.98
N LEU A 299 9.42 10.72 -8.89
CA LEU A 299 8.45 11.78 -9.09
C LEU A 299 7.40 11.82 -7.97
N THR A 300 6.83 10.65 -7.62
CA THR A 300 5.67 10.55 -6.72
C THR A 300 5.97 9.89 -5.39
N GLY A 301 7.14 9.29 -5.20
CA GLY A 301 7.46 8.51 -4.00
C GLY A 301 6.77 7.14 -3.94
N VAL A 302 6.14 6.66 -5.02
CA VAL A 302 5.55 5.31 -5.09
C VAL A 302 6.65 4.30 -5.38
N THR A 303 7.02 3.52 -4.37
CA THR A 303 8.20 2.63 -4.40
C THR A 303 7.86 1.17 -4.67
N GLU A 304 6.59 0.79 -4.51
CA GLU A 304 6.10 -0.58 -4.60
C GLU A 304 6.46 -1.29 -5.92
N PRO A 305 6.46 -0.63 -7.09
CA PRO A 305 6.88 -1.30 -8.33
C PRO A 305 8.33 -1.81 -8.29
N ILE A 306 9.22 -1.09 -7.59
CA ILE A 306 10.62 -1.51 -7.39
C ILE A 306 10.68 -2.56 -6.28
N GLU A 307 10.09 -2.28 -5.13
CA GLU A 307 10.17 -3.13 -3.94
C GLU A 307 9.57 -4.52 -4.19
N PHE A 308 8.39 -4.60 -4.82
CA PHE A 308 7.75 -5.87 -5.14
C PHE A 308 8.52 -6.71 -6.17
N ALA A 309 9.35 -6.06 -6.98
CA ALA A 309 10.18 -6.78 -7.92
C ALA A 309 11.25 -7.66 -7.23
N PHE A 310 11.71 -7.29 -6.01
CA PHE A 310 12.78 -8.02 -5.35
C PHE A 310 12.47 -8.53 -3.94
N MET A 311 11.49 -7.96 -3.21
CA MET A 311 11.26 -8.30 -1.79
C MET A 311 10.99 -9.78 -1.54
N PHE A 312 10.32 -10.47 -2.48
CA PHE A 312 9.96 -11.88 -2.34
C PHE A 312 11.01 -12.84 -2.90
N VAL A 313 11.79 -12.40 -3.86
CA VAL A 313 12.82 -13.23 -4.51
C VAL A 313 14.19 -13.05 -3.86
N ALA A 314 14.42 -11.95 -3.17
CA ALA A 314 15.64 -11.60 -2.48
C ALA A 314 15.36 -10.96 -1.09
N PRO A 315 14.79 -11.71 -0.12
CA PRO A 315 14.41 -11.16 1.19
C PRO A 315 15.57 -10.54 1.97
N LEU A 316 16.79 -11.09 1.82
CA LEU A 316 17.99 -10.51 2.42
C LEU A 316 18.26 -9.10 1.89
N LEU A 317 18.11 -8.91 0.59
CA LEU A 317 18.30 -7.58 -0.02
C LEU A 317 17.21 -6.60 0.44
N TYR A 318 16.00 -7.11 0.67
CA TYR A 318 14.92 -6.31 1.22
C TYR A 318 15.18 -5.88 2.68
N LEU A 319 15.76 -6.77 3.49
CA LEU A 319 16.23 -6.40 4.84
C LEU A 319 17.30 -5.30 4.79
N VAL A 320 18.24 -5.38 3.85
CA VAL A 320 19.24 -4.32 3.63
C VAL A 320 18.56 -3.00 3.24
N HIS A 321 17.56 -3.03 2.36
CA HIS A 321 16.75 -1.86 2.00
C HIS A 321 16.08 -1.24 3.23
N ALA A 322 15.46 -2.03 4.08
CA ALA A 322 14.84 -1.56 5.33
C ALA A 322 15.85 -0.91 6.28
N LEU A 323 17.04 -1.51 6.45
CA LEU A 323 18.11 -0.95 7.25
C LEU A 323 18.62 0.39 6.71
N LEU A 324 18.83 0.48 5.40
CA LEU A 324 19.28 1.73 4.75
C LEU A 324 18.21 2.83 4.85
N THR A 325 16.93 2.48 4.77
CA THR A 325 15.84 3.43 4.99
C THR A 325 15.83 3.95 6.43
N GLY A 326 15.95 3.05 7.40
CA GLY A 326 16.09 3.44 8.82
C GLY A 326 17.28 4.38 9.05
N LEU A 327 18.44 4.08 8.43
CA LEU A 327 19.61 4.94 8.51
C LEU A 327 19.37 6.33 7.91
N ALA A 328 18.65 6.42 6.80
CA ALA A 328 18.34 7.71 6.18
C ALA A 328 17.43 8.58 7.07
N LEU A 329 16.39 7.99 7.68
CA LEU A 329 15.54 8.70 8.63
C LEU A 329 16.33 9.14 9.87
N PHE A 330 17.17 8.26 10.42
CA PHE A 330 18.05 8.59 11.54
C PHE A 330 18.96 9.79 11.22
N LEU A 331 19.64 9.77 10.07
CA LEU A 331 20.54 10.85 9.66
C LEU A 331 19.79 12.17 9.41
N ALA A 332 18.69 12.13 8.66
CA ALA A 332 17.86 13.32 8.41
C ALA A 332 17.41 13.96 9.73
N ALA A 333 16.90 13.14 10.66
CA ALA A 333 16.47 13.61 11.98
C ALA A 333 17.63 14.13 12.82
N SER A 334 18.80 13.46 12.82
CA SER A 334 19.99 13.84 13.61
C SER A 334 20.57 15.18 13.18
N PHE A 335 20.55 15.48 11.88
CA PHE A 335 21.05 16.74 11.34
C PHE A 335 19.96 17.81 11.23
N ASN A 336 18.74 17.51 11.65
CA ASN A 336 17.59 18.38 11.53
C ASN A 336 17.39 18.88 10.08
N TRP A 337 17.51 17.97 9.10
CA TRP A 337 17.20 18.24 7.69
C TRP A 337 15.78 17.80 7.40
N MET A 338 14.85 18.77 7.33
CA MET A 338 13.43 18.51 7.34
C MET A 338 12.76 18.98 6.06
N ALA A 339 11.99 18.10 5.48
CA ALA A 339 10.97 18.32 4.46
C ALA A 339 9.81 17.39 4.78
N GLY A 340 8.60 17.74 4.35
CA GLY A 340 7.44 16.93 4.59
C GLY A 340 6.68 16.63 3.30
N PHE A 341 5.90 15.58 3.35
CA PHE A 341 5.01 15.18 2.27
C PHE A 341 3.56 15.10 2.75
N SER A 342 2.64 15.30 1.83
CA SER A 342 1.21 15.03 2.06
C SER A 342 0.85 13.59 1.68
N PHE A 343 1.62 12.99 0.77
CA PHE A 343 1.42 11.62 0.30
C PHE A 343 2.67 10.75 0.48
N SER A 344 3.80 11.11 -0.14
CA SER A 344 5.01 10.28 -0.12
C SER A 344 6.27 11.08 -0.46
N GLY A 345 7.46 10.54 -0.16
CA GLY A 345 8.74 11.21 -0.30
C GLY A 345 9.25 11.33 -1.75
N GLY A 346 8.42 11.78 -2.68
CA GLY A 346 8.78 12.05 -4.07
C GLY A 346 9.09 13.52 -4.35
N PHE A 347 9.58 13.79 -5.56
CA PHE A 347 9.96 15.15 -6.00
C PHE A 347 8.81 16.15 -5.95
N ILE A 348 7.59 15.73 -6.25
CA ILE A 348 6.41 16.61 -6.19
C ILE A 348 6.23 17.15 -4.77
N ASP A 349 6.12 16.26 -3.78
CA ASP A 349 5.96 16.67 -2.38
C ASP A 349 7.19 17.42 -1.85
N PHE A 350 8.40 17.00 -2.24
CA PHE A 350 9.62 17.74 -1.91
C PHE A 350 9.55 19.18 -2.38
N PHE A 351 9.26 19.39 -3.66
CA PHE A 351 9.16 20.73 -4.25
C PHE A 351 8.09 21.59 -3.56
N LEU A 352 6.91 20.99 -3.31
CA LEU A 352 5.79 21.68 -2.65
C LEU A 352 6.11 22.05 -1.20
N SER A 353 6.94 21.25 -0.51
CA SER A 353 7.35 21.52 0.86
C SER A 353 8.40 22.62 1.03
N LEU A 354 9.11 23.02 -0.04
CA LEU A 354 10.21 23.99 0.04
C LEU A 354 9.79 25.38 0.57
N ARG A 355 8.53 25.75 0.40
CA ARG A 355 7.99 27.03 0.91
C ARG A 355 7.37 26.91 2.31
N ASN A 356 7.29 25.70 2.85
CA ASN A 356 6.71 25.48 4.17
C ASN A 356 7.65 26.05 5.24
N PRO A 357 7.17 26.88 6.19
CA PRO A 357 8.00 27.47 7.25
C PRO A 357 8.58 26.41 8.22
N ASN A 358 8.00 25.21 8.29
CA ASN A 358 8.51 24.10 9.08
C ASN A 358 9.60 23.29 8.36
N ALA A 359 9.90 23.56 7.08
CA ALA A 359 11.01 22.96 6.37
C ALA A 359 12.34 23.55 6.88
N HIS A 360 13.29 22.66 7.20
CA HIS A 360 14.59 23.06 7.71
C HIS A 360 15.71 22.43 6.89
N ASN A 361 16.55 23.25 6.25
CA ASN A 361 17.64 22.80 5.38
C ASN A 361 17.25 21.70 4.37
N PRO A 362 16.11 21.81 3.67
CA PRO A 362 15.56 20.71 2.86
C PRO A 362 16.50 20.25 1.72
N PHE A 363 17.30 21.15 1.15
CA PHE A 363 18.25 20.82 0.09
C PHE A 363 19.34 19.83 0.52
N MET A 364 19.63 19.72 1.83
CA MET A 364 20.55 18.72 2.36
C MET A 364 20.02 17.29 2.20
N LEU A 365 18.70 17.12 2.06
CA LEU A 365 18.10 15.82 1.72
C LEU A 365 18.45 15.37 0.30
N ILE A 366 18.69 16.31 -0.63
CA ILE A 366 19.20 15.98 -1.99
C ILE A 366 20.64 15.48 -1.88
N VAL A 367 21.48 16.18 -1.11
CA VAL A 367 22.88 15.75 -0.87
C VAL A 367 22.90 14.36 -0.25
N LEU A 368 22.09 14.14 0.79
CA LEU A 368 21.93 12.84 1.42
C LEU A 368 21.43 11.79 0.42
N GLY A 369 20.49 12.16 -0.43
CA GLY A 369 19.94 11.31 -1.49
C GLY A 369 21.01 10.84 -2.48
N LEU A 370 21.87 11.74 -2.95
CA LEU A 370 22.99 11.39 -3.82
C LEU A 370 23.98 10.43 -3.16
N ILE A 371 24.24 10.62 -1.86
CA ILE A 371 25.05 9.69 -1.07
C ILE A 371 24.36 8.32 -1.01
N PHE A 372 23.05 8.27 -0.71
CA PHE A 372 22.31 7.02 -0.68
C PHE A 372 22.18 6.36 -2.06
N PHE A 373 22.10 7.11 -3.17
CA PHE A 373 22.18 6.55 -4.51
C PHE A 373 23.43 5.70 -4.68
N VAL A 374 24.60 6.25 -4.30
CA VAL A 374 25.89 5.56 -4.38
C VAL A 374 25.94 4.35 -3.42
N ILE A 375 25.49 4.52 -2.19
CA ILE A 375 25.44 3.44 -1.20
C ILE A 375 24.54 2.29 -1.71
N TYR A 376 23.32 2.58 -2.15
CA TYR A 376 22.40 1.57 -2.67
C TYR A 376 23.00 0.83 -3.85
N TYR A 377 23.57 1.57 -4.80
CA TYR A 377 24.20 0.96 -5.98
C TYR A 377 25.27 -0.06 -5.59
N PHE A 378 26.24 0.33 -4.77
CA PHE A 378 27.34 -0.55 -4.42
C PHE A 378 26.93 -1.67 -3.47
N VAL A 379 26.11 -1.37 -2.46
CA VAL A 379 25.65 -2.37 -1.50
C VAL A 379 24.77 -3.41 -2.19
N PHE A 380 23.83 -2.99 -3.03
CA PHE A 380 22.98 -3.91 -3.80
C PHE A 380 23.81 -4.75 -4.76
N LEU A 381 24.73 -4.12 -5.50
CA LEU A 381 25.64 -4.83 -6.39
C LEU A 381 26.46 -5.89 -5.67
N PHE A 382 27.01 -5.54 -4.51
CA PHE A 382 27.79 -6.44 -3.68
C PHE A 382 26.93 -7.60 -3.14
N VAL A 383 25.80 -7.29 -2.50
CA VAL A 383 24.93 -8.31 -1.89
C VAL A 383 24.37 -9.27 -2.96
N ILE A 384 23.93 -8.74 -4.12
CA ILE A 384 23.41 -9.57 -5.21
C ILE A 384 24.49 -10.55 -5.72
N LYS A 385 25.74 -10.09 -5.88
CA LYS A 385 26.83 -10.92 -6.36
C LYS A 385 27.34 -11.88 -5.31
N ALA A 386 27.55 -11.42 -4.07
CA ALA A 386 28.11 -12.22 -2.97
C ALA A 386 27.21 -13.40 -2.58
N PHE A 387 25.88 -13.19 -2.57
CA PHE A 387 24.88 -14.21 -2.22
C PHE A 387 24.19 -14.83 -3.44
N ASN A 388 24.64 -14.48 -4.65
CA ASN A 388 24.06 -14.95 -5.92
C ASN A 388 22.53 -14.88 -5.96
N LEU A 389 21.98 -13.73 -5.55
CA LEU A 389 20.53 -13.56 -5.41
C LEU A 389 19.86 -13.54 -6.79
N LYS A 390 18.70 -14.17 -6.89
CA LYS A 390 17.86 -14.21 -8.11
C LYS A 390 17.01 -12.93 -8.19
N THR A 391 17.66 -11.80 -8.38
CA THR A 391 16.98 -10.50 -8.58
C THR A 391 16.43 -10.37 -9.99
N PRO A 392 15.59 -9.34 -10.29
CA PRO A 392 15.04 -9.16 -11.64
C PRO A 392 16.08 -9.25 -12.73
N GLY A 393 15.82 -10.05 -13.76
CA GLY A 393 16.73 -10.28 -14.88
C GLY A 393 17.82 -11.32 -14.66
N ARG A 394 17.93 -11.93 -13.47
CA ARG A 394 18.86 -13.03 -13.16
C ARG A 394 18.17 -14.41 -13.13
N GLU A 395 16.88 -14.46 -13.44
CA GLU A 395 16.09 -15.68 -13.54
C GLU A 395 16.60 -16.56 -14.69
N GLU A 396 16.47 -17.87 -14.60
CA GLU A 396 16.90 -18.80 -15.64
C GLU A 396 15.90 -18.78 -16.81
N SER A 397 16.43 -18.68 -18.03
CA SER A 397 15.76 -18.28 -19.27
C SER A 397 15.04 -19.38 -20.03
N GLU A 398 13.99 -20.01 -19.48
CA GLU A 398 13.01 -20.72 -20.32
C GLU A 398 11.97 -19.77 -20.96
N GLU A 399 11.90 -18.52 -20.48
CA GLU A 399 10.89 -17.53 -20.85
C GLU A 399 11.24 -16.71 -22.10
N GLU A 400 12.50 -16.74 -22.57
CA GLU A 400 13.00 -15.79 -23.59
C GLU A 400 12.68 -16.18 -25.03
N LYS A 401 12.49 -17.46 -25.33
CA LYS A 401 12.18 -17.92 -26.69
C LYS A 401 10.79 -17.53 -27.18
N ALA A 402 9.87 -17.22 -26.27
CA ALA A 402 8.48 -16.88 -26.61
C ALA A 402 8.24 -15.39 -26.89
N GLU A 403 9.13 -14.48 -26.52
CA GLU A 403 8.93 -13.03 -26.68
C GLU A 403 9.12 -12.55 -28.12
N ALA A 404 9.90 -13.28 -28.93
CA ALA A 404 10.12 -12.97 -30.35
C ALA A 404 8.87 -13.20 -31.25
N VAL A 405 7.86 -13.92 -30.78
CA VAL A 405 6.65 -14.26 -31.55
C VAL A 405 5.50 -13.26 -31.34
N ARG A 406 5.63 -12.32 -30.40
CA ARG A 406 4.50 -11.55 -29.83
C ARG A 406 4.07 -10.27 -30.54
N ILE A 407 4.70 -9.84 -31.58
CA ILE A 407 4.50 -8.47 -32.11
C ILE A 407 3.12 -8.25 -32.78
N ASN A 408 2.27 -9.27 -32.98
CA ASN A 408 1.04 -9.13 -33.81
C ASN A 408 -0.26 -9.76 -33.27
N THR A 409 -0.39 -10.13 -32.00
CA THR A 409 -1.63 -10.76 -31.54
C THR A 409 -2.45 -9.82 -30.63
N SER A 410 -3.73 -9.57 -30.97
CA SER A 410 -4.62 -8.78 -30.09
C SER A 410 -4.86 -9.49 -28.76
N ASN A 411 -5.14 -8.75 -27.69
CA ASN A 411 -5.40 -9.30 -26.34
C ASN A 411 -6.56 -10.32 -26.37
N THR A 412 -7.56 -10.13 -27.22
CA THR A 412 -8.69 -11.04 -27.42
C THR A 412 -8.25 -12.35 -28.05
N ALA A 413 -7.47 -12.32 -29.14
CA ALA A 413 -6.97 -13.53 -29.79
C ALA A 413 -6.02 -14.32 -28.90
N LEU A 414 -5.22 -13.62 -28.06
CA LEU A 414 -4.38 -14.27 -27.06
C LEU A 414 -5.21 -14.96 -25.97
N ALA A 415 -6.28 -14.31 -25.48
CA ALA A 415 -7.17 -14.88 -24.48
C ALA A 415 -7.93 -16.11 -25.01
N GLU A 416 -8.40 -16.10 -26.26
CA GLU A 416 -9.05 -17.24 -26.94
C GLU A 416 -8.10 -18.44 -27.07
N SER A 417 -6.88 -18.18 -27.52
CA SER A 417 -5.85 -19.22 -27.63
C SER A 417 -5.49 -19.81 -26.26
N LEU A 418 -5.32 -18.96 -25.23
CA LEU A 418 -5.05 -19.40 -23.88
C LEU A 418 -6.22 -20.22 -23.31
N ALA A 419 -7.48 -19.82 -23.53
CA ALA A 419 -8.65 -20.58 -23.11
C ALA A 419 -8.62 -22.01 -23.67
N THR A 420 -8.28 -22.13 -24.95
CA THR A 420 -8.19 -23.44 -25.64
C THR A 420 -7.04 -24.29 -25.11
N TYR A 421 -5.84 -23.74 -25.04
CA TYR A 421 -4.63 -24.51 -24.64
C TYR A 421 -4.52 -24.78 -23.14
N LEU A 422 -5.26 -24.07 -22.29
CA LEU A 422 -5.39 -24.35 -20.87
C LEU A 422 -6.38 -25.51 -20.56
N GLY A 423 -6.92 -26.16 -21.62
CA GLY A 423 -7.83 -27.28 -21.48
C GLY A 423 -9.30 -26.90 -21.50
N GLY A 424 -9.63 -25.72 -22.04
CA GLY A 424 -11.00 -25.23 -22.19
C GLY A 424 -11.62 -24.67 -20.91
N ALA A 425 -12.82 -24.10 -21.04
CA ALA A 425 -13.58 -23.48 -19.96
C ALA A 425 -13.85 -24.43 -18.78
N GLU A 426 -14.01 -25.72 -19.06
CA GLU A 426 -14.27 -26.74 -18.04
C GLU A 426 -13.07 -27.02 -17.13
N ASN A 427 -11.85 -26.83 -17.63
CA ASN A 427 -10.62 -27.04 -16.87
C ASN A 427 -10.24 -25.85 -16.03
N ILE A 428 -10.57 -24.63 -16.45
CA ILE A 428 -10.23 -23.39 -15.74
C ILE A 428 -11.28 -23.13 -14.64
N VAL A 429 -10.86 -23.15 -13.38
CA VAL A 429 -11.75 -22.94 -12.22
C VAL A 429 -11.81 -21.47 -11.83
N GLU A 430 -10.66 -20.78 -11.81
CA GLU A 430 -10.54 -19.39 -11.39
C GLU A 430 -9.47 -18.68 -12.24
N VAL A 431 -9.74 -17.42 -12.60
CA VAL A 431 -8.81 -16.55 -13.31
C VAL A 431 -8.55 -15.32 -12.45
N ASP A 432 -7.31 -15.11 -12.01
CA ASP A 432 -6.81 -13.91 -11.36
C ASP A 432 -5.52 -13.47 -12.05
N ASN A 433 -5.04 -12.28 -11.75
CA ASN A 433 -3.76 -11.79 -12.26
C ASN A 433 -2.99 -10.98 -11.20
N CYS A 434 -1.68 -10.93 -11.35
CA CYS A 434 -0.85 -9.91 -10.74
C CYS A 434 -0.37 -8.94 -11.85
N THR A 435 0.54 -8.06 -11.55
CA THR A 435 1.03 -7.01 -12.47
C THR A 435 1.54 -7.53 -13.81
N THR A 436 2.01 -8.78 -13.88
CA THR A 436 2.62 -9.35 -15.09
C THR A 436 2.19 -10.78 -15.42
N ARG A 437 1.41 -11.46 -14.57
CA ARG A 437 1.08 -12.89 -14.72
C ARG A 437 -0.41 -13.12 -14.51
N LEU A 438 -1.02 -13.95 -15.36
CA LEU A 438 -2.27 -14.63 -15.04
C LEU A 438 -2.01 -15.67 -13.95
N ARG A 439 -2.89 -15.74 -12.98
CA ARG A 439 -2.91 -16.75 -11.93
C ARG A 439 -4.19 -17.55 -12.08
N LEU A 440 -4.04 -18.80 -12.45
CA LEU A 440 -5.16 -19.66 -12.79
C LEU A 440 -5.24 -20.79 -11.78
N LYS A 441 -6.46 -21.09 -11.35
CA LYS A 441 -6.77 -22.37 -10.71
C LYS A 441 -7.42 -23.26 -11.76
N VAL A 442 -6.84 -24.43 -11.98
CA VAL A 442 -7.32 -25.44 -12.94
C VAL A 442 -7.74 -26.71 -12.20
N LYS A 443 -8.57 -27.53 -12.84
CA LYS A 443 -8.94 -28.84 -12.30
C LYS A 443 -7.81 -29.85 -12.49
N ASP A 444 -7.13 -29.78 -13.64
CA ASP A 444 -6.09 -30.72 -14.02
C ASP A 444 -5.05 -30.02 -14.91
N SER A 445 -3.81 -29.93 -14.40
CA SER A 445 -2.70 -29.33 -15.14
C SER A 445 -2.14 -30.19 -16.25
N ASP A 446 -2.47 -31.50 -16.26
CA ASP A 446 -1.98 -32.44 -17.29
C ASP A 446 -2.75 -32.25 -18.62
N LYS A 447 -3.92 -31.58 -18.60
CA LYS A 447 -4.68 -31.22 -19.81
C LYS A 447 -4.15 -29.98 -20.51
N ILE A 448 -3.15 -29.31 -19.95
CA ILE A 448 -2.59 -28.07 -20.47
C ILE A 448 -1.54 -28.39 -21.55
N GLN A 449 -1.69 -27.72 -22.70
CA GLN A 449 -0.76 -27.85 -23.81
C GLN A 449 0.42 -26.89 -23.65
N ASP A 450 1.39 -27.26 -22.80
CA ASP A 450 2.54 -26.42 -22.40
C ASP A 450 3.33 -25.85 -23.58
N SER A 451 3.57 -26.69 -24.62
CA SER A 451 4.31 -26.31 -25.81
C SER A 451 3.63 -25.20 -26.61
N GLU A 452 2.29 -25.25 -26.70
CA GLU A 452 1.50 -24.27 -27.45
C GLU A 452 1.39 -22.95 -26.69
N ILE A 453 1.19 -23.02 -25.37
CA ILE A 453 1.16 -21.82 -24.51
C ILE A 453 2.52 -21.11 -24.53
N LYS A 454 3.64 -21.86 -24.44
CA LYS A 454 4.99 -21.27 -24.46
C LYS A 454 5.36 -20.60 -25.81
N LYS A 455 4.63 -20.92 -26.89
CA LYS A 455 4.78 -20.19 -28.17
C LYS A 455 4.09 -18.82 -28.16
N LEU A 456 3.07 -18.64 -27.33
CA LEU A 456 2.23 -17.44 -27.28
C LEU A 456 2.65 -16.48 -26.18
N VAL A 457 3.29 -16.98 -25.13
CA VAL A 457 3.53 -16.22 -23.89
C VAL A 457 4.97 -16.42 -23.41
N PRO A 458 5.62 -15.46 -22.72
CA PRO A 458 6.99 -15.57 -22.23
C PRO A 458 7.23 -16.75 -21.31
N GLY A 459 6.20 -17.26 -20.63
CA GLY A 459 6.41 -18.39 -19.74
C GLY A 459 5.14 -18.94 -19.11
N LEU A 460 5.25 -20.20 -18.71
CA LEU A 460 4.23 -20.98 -18.02
C LEU A 460 4.87 -21.66 -16.81
N LEU A 461 4.31 -21.46 -15.62
CA LEU A 461 4.73 -22.08 -14.37
C LEU A 461 3.56 -22.90 -13.80
N LYS A 462 3.84 -24.09 -13.31
CA LYS A 462 2.87 -24.98 -12.64
C LYS A 462 3.34 -25.23 -11.20
N PRO A 463 3.03 -24.32 -10.26
CA PRO A 463 3.45 -24.47 -8.85
C PRO A 463 2.84 -25.70 -8.17
N SER A 464 1.67 -26.16 -8.65
CA SER A 464 1.00 -27.38 -8.20
C SER A 464 0.12 -27.96 -9.31
N LYS A 465 -0.47 -29.13 -9.11
CA LYS A 465 -1.42 -29.74 -10.07
C LYS A 465 -2.67 -28.91 -10.35
N GLU A 466 -3.02 -28.01 -9.45
CA GLU A 466 -4.22 -27.16 -9.56
C GLU A 466 -3.89 -25.67 -9.78
N ALA A 467 -2.63 -25.25 -9.66
CA ALA A 467 -2.23 -23.85 -9.79
C ALA A 467 -1.30 -23.67 -10.98
N VAL A 468 -1.67 -22.72 -11.86
CA VAL A 468 -0.93 -22.38 -13.07
C VAL A 468 -0.72 -20.87 -13.14
N GLN A 469 0.47 -20.47 -13.54
CA GLN A 469 0.79 -19.06 -13.78
C GLN A 469 1.28 -18.90 -15.22
N VAL A 470 0.63 -18.00 -15.96
CA VAL A 470 1.00 -17.64 -17.32
C VAL A 470 1.57 -16.23 -17.32
N ILE A 471 2.81 -16.09 -17.76
CA ILE A 471 3.50 -14.79 -17.79
C ILE A 471 3.08 -14.06 -19.05
N ILE A 472 2.42 -12.90 -18.86
CA ILE A 472 1.88 -12.07 -19.94
C ILE A 472 2.68 -10.75 -20.08
N GLY A 473 3.08 -10.15 -18.99
CA GLY A 473 3.66 -8.81 -18.95
C GLY A 473 2.64 -7.71 -18.57
N PRO A 474 2.94 -6.44 -18.85
CA PRO A 474 2.14 -5.29 -18.37
C PRO A 474 0.67 -5.29 -18.83
N HIS A 475 0.35 -5.98 -19.93
CA HIS A 475 -1.01 -6.06 -20.48
C HIS A 475 -1.85 -7.20 -19.88
N VAL A 476 -1.37 -7.86 -18.85
CA VAL A 476 -2.02 -9.03 -18.23
C VAL A 476 -3.46 -8.76 -17.80
N GLU A 477 -3.76 -7.58 -17.32
CA GLU A 477 -5.09 -7.18 -16.87
C GLU A 477 -6.12 -7.20 -18.01
N PHE A 478 -5.73 -6.70 -19.19
CA PHE A 478 -6.57 -6.75 -20.38
C PHE A 478 -6.81 -8.19 -20.84
N VAL A 479 -5.76 -9.03 -20.86
CA VAL A 479 -5.90 -10.45 -21.21
C VAL A 479 -6.73 -11.20 -20.18
N ALA A 480 -6.58 -10.91 -18.89
CA ALA A 480 -7.38 -11.51 -17.83
C ALA A 480 -8.86 -11.16 -17.96
N THR A 481 -9.18 -9.91 -18.29
CA THR A 481 -10.55 -9.43 -18.51
C THR A 481 -11.18 -10.14 -19.70
N GLU A 482 -10.48 -10.23 -20.83
CA GLU A 482 -10.96 -10.95 -22.01
C GLU A 482 -11.13 -12.44 -21.76
N LEU A 483 -10.19 -13.06 -21.03
CA LEU A 483 -10.27 -14.48 -20.66
C LEU A 483 -11.49 -14.75 -19.76
N LYS A 484 -11.76 -13.90 -18.77
CA LYS A 484 -12.96 -13.99 -17.94
C LYS A 484 -14.24 -13.86 -18.77
N ARG A 485 -14.26 -12.92 -19.72
CA ARG A 485 -15.39 -12.72 -20.65
C ARG A 485 -15.66 -13.97 -21.50
N ILE A 486 -14.61 -14.56 -22.08
CA ILE A 486 -14.71 -15.77 -22.91
C ILE A 486 -15.20 -16.98 -22.09
N LEU A 487 -14.77 -17.08 -20.83
CA LEU A 487 -15.12 -18.18 -19.93
C LEU A 487 -16.47 -17.98 -19.22
N ASN A 488 -17.17 -16.85 -19.42
CA ASN A 488 -18.38 -16.44 -18.68
C ASN A 488 -18.19 -16.50 -17.15
N LYS A 489 -17.06 -16.02 -16.67
CA LYS A 489 -16.65 -16.06 -15.24
C LYS A 489 -16.32 -14.70 -14.67
#